data_69d74b6d3c10c6d855147d7ebb202a61
#
_entry.id   69d74b6d3c10c6d855147d7ebb202a61
#
_cell.length_a   1.000
_cell.length_b   1.000
_cell.length_c   1.000
_cell.angle_alpha   90.00
_cell.angle_beta   90.00
_cell.angle_gamma   90.00
#
_symmetry.space_group_name_H-M   'P 1'
#
loop_
_entity.id
_entity.type
_entity.pdbx_description
1 polymer ?
#
loop_
_entity_poly.entity_id
_entity_poly.type
_entity_poly.pdbx_seq_one_letter_code
_entity_poly.pdbx_strand_id
1 'polypeptide(L)'
;LELAEGICSNLHPDAILHHDDWGSELNSFLRPSIFEDFFLEAYQKIYGYYHSHGVELIIHHSDSYCANLLPTMIDMGIDVWQGCMHSNNVPECLAKYGDKISFMGEIDNKQVDFEGWTYADCEKAAVHAMETCGMKHFIPCITQGGPGSLYKGTYQGLWDAIDDYNCKHFGFTKEQLEAQRLPINIMF
;
A
#
# COMPACT_ATOMS: atom_id res chain seq x y z
N LEU A 1 -18.51 6.45 14.28
CA LEU A 1 -19.01 5.07 14.15
C LEU A 1 -20.24 4.96 13.24
N GLU A 2 -21.14 5.96 13.16
CA GLU A 2 -22.35 5.91 12.30
C GLU A 2 -22.04 5.56 10.84
N LEU A 3 -20.95 6.13 10.27
CA LEU A 3 -20.52 5.80 8.91
C LEU A 3 -20.11 4.32 8.81
N ALA A 4 -19.34 3.83 9.78
CA ALA A 4 -18.88 2.44 9.80
C ALA A 4 -20.07 1.46 9.92
N GLU A 5 -21.06 1.79 10.76
CA GLU A 5 -22.30 1.03 10.88
C GLU A 5 -23.06 1.01 9.55
N GLY A 6 -23.21 2.16 8.90
CA GLY A 6 -23.87 2.25 7.60
C GLY A 6 -23.17 1.45 6.51
N ILE A 7 -21.83 1.47 6.49
CA ILE A 7 -21.02 0.67 5.54
C ILE A 7 -21.20 -0.82 5.79
N CYS A 8 -21.00 -1.28 7.01
CA CYS A 8 -21.13 -2.70 7.34
C CYS A 8 -22.55 -3.24 7.10
N SER A 9 -23.57 -2.47 7.50
CA SER A 9 -24.97 -2.91 7.41
C SER A 9 -25.52 -2.95 5.98
N ASN A 10 -24.99 -2.13 5.06
CA ASN A 10 -25.54 -2.00 3.72
C ASN A 10 -24.63 -2.57 2.62
N LEU A 11 -23.31 -2.56 2.80
CA LEU A 11 -22.36 -2.96 1.77
C LEU A 11 -21.70 -4.31 2.06
N HIS A 12 -21.60 -4.71 3.32
CA HIS A 12 -20.96 -5.96 3.76
C HIS A 12 -19.57 -6.17 3.11
N PRO A 13 -18.63 -5.21 3.22
CA PRO A 13 -17.35 -5.31 2.55
C PRO A 13 -16.44 -6.35 3.20
N ASP A 14 -15.65 -7.04 2.39
CA ASP A 14 -14.58 -7.93 2.87
C ASP A 14 -13.35 -7.13 3.33
N ALA A 15 -13.12 -5.95 2.74
CA ALA A 15 -12.01 -5.06 3.08
C ALA A 15 -12.41 -3.59 3.05
N ILE A 16 -11.72 -2.76 3.85
CA ILE A 16 -11.86 -1.30 3.86
C ILE A 16 -10.51 -0.69 3.48
N LEU A 17 -10.53 0.23 2.50
CA LEU A 17 -9.43 1.16 2.29
C LEU A 17 -9.79 2.50 2.95
N HIS A 18 -8.99 2.90 3.93
CA HIS A 18 -9.09 4.19 4.60
C HIS A 18 -7.89 5.06 4.22
N HIS A 19 -8.13 6.30 3.86
CA HIS A 19 -7.09 7.24 3.44
C HIS A 19 -6.97 8.38 4.45
N ASP A 20 -5.77 8.48 5.06
CA ASP A 20 -5.46 9.57 5.99
C ASP A 20 -3.94 9.73 6.10
N ASP A 21 -3.39 10.83 5.58
CA ASP A 21 -1.96 11.08 5.57
C ASP A 21 -1.48 11.67 6.89
N TRP A 22 -0.47 11.03 7.49
CA TRP A 22 0.06 11.38 8.81
C TRP A 22 1.43 12.05 8.78
N GLY A 23 1.91 12.36 7.59
CA GLY A 23 3.22 12.96 7.42
C GLY A 23 3.39 13.67 6.08
N SER A 24 4.57 14.23 5.91
CA SER A 24 5.13 14.65 4.64
C SER A 24 6.04 13.54 4.08
N GLU A 25 6.68 13.78 2.95
CA GLU A 25 7.68 12.85 2.39
C GLU A 25 8.84 12.55 3.36
N LEU A 26 9.16 13.48 4.27
CA LEU A 26 10.36 13.40 5.10
C LEU A 26 10.09 13.13 6.58
N ASN A 27 8.92 13.50 7.09
CA ASN A 27 8.61 13.40 8.51
C ASN A 27 7.12 13.19 8.76
N SER A 28 6.79 12.44 9.83
CA SER A 28 5.43 12.46 10.38
C SER A 28 5.05 13.86 10.89
N PHE A 29 3.79 14.26 10.78
CA PHE A 29 3.32 15.57 11.26
C PHE A 29 3.39 15.70 12.77
N LEU A 30 3.24 14.59 13.48
CA LEU A 30 3.30 14.52 14.92
C LEU A 30 4.38 13.53 15.37
N ARG A 31 5.02 13.80 16.49
CA ARG A 31 5.88 12.81 17.14
C ARG A 31 5.04 11.60 17.59
N PRO A 32 5.62 10.39 17.62
CA PRO A 32 4.86 9.17 17.89
C PRO A 32 3.99 9.22 19.15
N SER A 33 4.50 9.73 20.26
CA SER A 33 3.72 9.80 21.51
C SER A 33 2.49 10.71 21.42
N ILE A 34 2.57 11.82 20.70
CA ILE A 34 1.41 12.71 20.47
C ILE A 34 0.42 12.06 19.52
N PHE A 35 0.93 11.38 18.47
CA PHE A 35 0.08 10.64 17.54
C PHE A 35 -0.70 9.54 18.25
N GLU A 36 -0.04 8.76 19.10
CA GLU A 36 -0.67 7.74 19.92
C GLU A 36 -1.74 8.32 20.84
N ASP A 37 -1.41 9.37 21.62
CA ASP A 37 -2.33 10.01 22.56
C ASP A 37 -3.63 10.50 21.91
N PHE A 38 -3.56 10.99 20.65
CA PHE A 38 -4.72 11.59 20.00
C PHE A 38 -5.50 10.61 19.09
N PHE A 39 -4.82 9.65 18.46
CA PHE A 39 -5.42 8.87 17.39
C PHE A 39 -5.66 7.39 17.73
N LEU A 40 -4.84 6.78 18.60
CA LEU A 40 -4.90 5.33 18.82
C LEU A 40 -6.31 4.85 19.21
N GLU A 41 -6.90 5.45 20.24
CA GLU A 41 -8.22 5.02 20.74
C GLU A 41 -9.33 5.19 19.70
N ALA A 42 -9.29 6.28 18.92
CA ALA A 42 -10.29 6.56 17.89
C ALA A 42 -10.23 5.53 16.75
N TYR A 43 -9.02 5.24 16.26
CA TYR A 43 -8.82 4.25 15.21
C TYR A 43 -9.11 2.83 15.68
N GLN A 44 -8.71 2.46 16.89
CA GLN A 44 -9.07 1.17 17.49
C GLN A 44 -10.58 0.95 17.55
N LYS A 45 -11.35 2.00 17.89
CA LYS A 45 -12.81 1.92 17.89
C LYS A 45 -13.39 1.72 16.51
N ILE A 46 -12.86 2.43 15.50
CA ILE A 46 -13.36 2.35 14.12
C ILE A 46 -12.97 1.02 13.48
N TYR A 47 -11.69 0.66 13.53
CA TYR A 47 -11.19 -0.57 12.89
C TYR A 47 -11.66 -1.83 13.63
N GLY A 48 -11.71 -1.79 14.96
CA GLY A 48 -12.31 -2.86 15.75
C GLY A 48 -13.80 -3.04 15.48
N TYR A 49 -14.53 -1.96 15.16
CA TYR A 49 -15.92 -2.06 14.71
C TYR A 49 -16.02 -2.81 13.39
N TYR A 50 -15.20 -2.42 12.38
CA TYR A 50 -15.18 -3.10 11.09
C TYR A 50 -14.86 -4.60 11.22
N HIS A 51 -13.80 -4.97 11.93
CA HIS A 51 -13.44 -6.37 12.16
C HIS A 51 -14.55 -7.16 12.87
N SER A 52 -15.19 -6.56 13.89
CA SER A 52 -16.29 -7.23 14.61
C SER A 52 -17.56 -7.42 13.76
N HIS A 53 -17.65 -6.76 12.60
CA HIS A 53 -18.77 -6.83 11.67
C HIS A 53 -18.42 -7.50 10.33
N GLY A 54 -17.33 -8.29 10.30
CA GLY A 54 -17.02 -9.17 9.19
C GLY A 54 -16.04 -8.62 8.16
N VAL A 55 -15.49 -7.41 8.37
CA VAL A 55 -14.40 -6.89 7.53
C VAL A 55 -13.11 -7.64 7.87
N GLU A 56 -12.54 -8.33 6.90
CA GLU A 56 -11.34 -9.15 7.08
C GLU A 56 -10.04 -8.35 7.04
N LEU A 57 -9.99 -7.27 6.23
CA LEU A 57 -8.79 -6.47 6.01
C LEU A 57 -9.04 -4.97 6.18
N ILE A 58 -8.22 -4.34 7.00
CA ILE A 58 -8.09 -2.88 7.08
C ILE A 58 -6.83 -2.46 6.32
N ILE A 59 -7.05 -1.82 5.18
CA ILE A 59 -6.00 -1.24 4.37
C ILE A 59 -5.96 0.25 4.66
N HIS A 60 -4.86 0.74 5.20
CA HIS A 60 -4.70 2.17 5.48
C HIS A 60 -3.72 2.79 4.48
N HIS A 61 -4.19 3.80 3.74
CA HIS A 61 -3.33 4.59 2.86
C HIS A 61 -2.69 5.75 3.62
N SER A 62 -1.38 5.84 3.52
CA SER A 62 -0.62 7.05 3.83
C SER A 62 0.66 7.05 2.98
N ASP A 63 0.75 7.97 2.01
CA ASP A 63 1.91 8.14 1.14
C ASP A 63 2.92 9.15 1.74
N SER A 64 3.23 8.98 2.99
CA SER A 64 4.08 9.85 3.76
C SER A 64 5.14 9.08 4.57
N TYR A 65 6.04 9.82 5.22
CA TYR A 65 6.97 9.20 6.17
C TYR A 65 6.23 8.86 7.47
N CYS A 66 5.97 7.57 7.67
CA CYS A 66 5.25 7.02 8.81
C CYS A 66 5.96 5.81 9.46
N ALA A 67 7.18 5.49 9.08
CA ALA A 67 7.92 4.35 9.66
C ALA A 67 8.02 4.40 11.18
N ASN A 68 8.14 5.61 11.75
CA ASN A 68 8.18 5.83 13.19
C ASN A 68 6.82 5.67 13.89
N LEU A 69 5.72 5.58 13.13
CA LEU A 69 4.36 5.38 13.64
C LEU A 69 3.89 3.91 13.55
N LEU A 70 4.68 3.03 12.94
CA LEU A 70 4.32 1.62 12.72
C LEU A 70 3.84 0.88 13.98
N PRO A 71 4.47 1.02 15.16
CA PRO A 71 3.95 0.39 16.38
C PRO A 71 2.48 0.80 16.65
N THR A 72 2.18 2.09 16.56
CA THR A 72 0.83 2.61 16.78
C THR A 72 -0.14 2.15 15.66
N MET A 73 0.31 2.11 14.39
CA MET A 73 -0.49 1.58 13.27
C MET A 73 -0.91 0.12 13.50
N ILE A 74 0.00 -0.70 13.99
CA ILE A 74 -0.28 -2.11 14.34
C ILE A 74 -1.29 -2.16 15.49
N ASP A 75 -1.09 -1.36 16.53
CA ASP A 75 -2.00 -1.30 17.69
C ASP A 75 -3.39 -0.75 17.34
N MET A 76 -3.52 0.04 16.27
CA MET A 76 -4.80 0.48 15.70
C MET A 76 -5.57 -0.65 15.01
N GLY A 77 -4.91 -1.76 14.65
CA GLY A 77 -5.51 -2.86 13.91
C GLY A 77 -5.46 -2.68 12.38
N ILE A 78 -4.42 -2.04 11.86
CA ILE A 78 -4.18 -1.94 10.42
C ILE A 78 -3.48 -3.22 9.94
N ASP A 79 -4.06 -3.88 8.91
CA ASP A 79 -3.52 -5.11 8.34
C ASP A 79 -2.55 -4.84 7.18
N VAL A 80 -2.81 -3.76 6.42
CA VAL A 80 -1.98 -3.38 5.28
C VAL A 80 -1.73 -1.88 5.29
N TRP A 81 -0.46 -1.47 5.31
CA TRP A 81 -0.08 -0.10 5.01
C TRP A 81 0.14 0.08 3.51
N GLN A 82 -0.79 0.76 2.85
CA GLN A 82 -0.71 1.12 1.44
C GLN A 82 -0.14 2.54 1.30
N GLY A 83 0.73 2.74 0.31
CA GLY A 83 1.41 4.01 0.10
C GLY A 83 2.75 4.11 0.85
N CYS A 84 3.29 3.00 1.35
CA CYS A 84 4.57 3.03 2.04
C CYS A 84 5.71 3.42 1.09
N MET A 85 6.09 4.71 1.16
CA MET A 85 7.11 5.31 0.30
C MET A 85 8.50 4.75 0.60
N HIS A 86 9.37 4.72 -0.42
CA HIS A 86 10.78 4.32 -0.32
C HIS A 86 11.55 5.03 0.81
N SER A 87 11.22 6.30 1.10
CA SER A 87 11.84 7.07 2.19
C SER A 87 11.64 6.47 3.60
N ASN A 88 10.70 5.52 3.74
CA ASN A 88 10.45 4.80 5.00
C ASN A 88 11.40 3.62 5.25
N ASN A 89 12.30 3.30 4.32
CA ASN A 89 13.14 2.09 4.40
C ASN A 89 12.28 0.82 4.59
N VAL A 90 11.38 0.57 3.63
CA VAL A 90 10.39 -0.52 3.69
C VAL A 90 11.02 -1.89 3.95
N PRO A 91 12.21 -2.24 3.39
CA PRO A 91 12.86 -3.52 3.73
C PRO A 91 13.16 -3.68 5.24
N GLU A 92 13.59 -2.62 5.92
CA GLU A 92 13.82 -2.65 7.38
C GLU A 92 12.50 -2.76 8.15
N CYS A 93 11.47 -2.04 7.72
CA CYS A 93 10.12 -2.12 8.29
C CYS A 93 9.56 -3.54 8.17
N LEU A 94 9.69 -4.17 7.00
CA LEU A 94 9.30 -5.56 6.75
C LEU A 94 10.05 -6.55 7.66
N ALA A 95 11.36 -6.40 7.78
CA ALA A 95 12.17 -7.27 8.64
C ALA A 95 11.74 -7.21 10.11
N LYS A 96 11.23 -6.06 10.56
CA LYS A 96 10.86 -5.84 11.96
C LYS A 96 9.39 -6.10 12.25
N TYR A 97 8.51 -5.85 11.30
CA TYR A 97 7.06 -5.81 11.52
C TYR A 97 6.24 -6.63 10.52
N GLY A 98 6.87 -7.28 9.53
CA GLY A 98 6.17 -7.99 8.46
C GLY A 98 5.32 -9.18 8.93
N ASP A 99 5.54 -9.67 10.16
CA ASP A 99 4.68 -10.67 10.80
C ASP A 99 3.39 -10.10 11.40
N LYS A 100 3.24 -8.77 11.44
CA LYS A 100 2.12 -8.06 12.09
C LYS A 100 1.34 -7.17 11.15
N ILE A 101 2.00 -6.62 10.13
CA ILE A 101 1.39 -5.72 9.13
C ILE A 101 2.04 -5.98 7.78
N SER A 102 1.24 -5.95 6.72
CA SER A 102 1.72 -6.05 5.34
C SER A 102 1.96 -4.67 4.75
N PHE A 103 2.84 -4.59 3.74
CA PHE A 103 3.26 -3.34 3.12
C PHE A 103 2.91 -3.34 1.63
N MET A 104 2.36 -2.23 1.14
CA MET A 104 2.04 -2.05 -0.28
C MET A 104 2.63 -0.72 -0.74
N GLY A 105 3.69 -0.75 -1.57
CA GLY A 105 4.40 0.45 -2.00
C GLY A 105 5.83 0.18 -2.44
N GLU A 106 6.80 0.90 -1.87
CA GLU A 106 8.26 0.91 -2.07
C GLU A 106 8.71 1.48 -3.40
N ILE A 107 7.98 1.31 -4.50
CA ILE A 107 8.44 1.81 -5.80
C ILE A 107 8.36 3.34 -5.82
N ASP A 108 9.53 3.98 -5.90
CA ASP A 108 9.65 5.44 -5.94
C ASP A 108 9.14 5.99 -7.27
N ASN A 109 8.07 6.77 -7.23
CA ASN A 109 7.49 7.44 -8.39
C ASN A 109 8.54 8.22 -9.20
N LYS A 110 9.50 8.86 -8.53
CA LYS A 110 10.55 9.66 -9.19
C LYS A 110 11.43 8.84 -10.14
N GLN A 111 11.48 7.53 -9.96
CA GLN A 111 12.27 6.63 -10.80
C GLN A 111 11.53 6.13 -12.04
N VAL A 112 10.20 6.22 -12.05
CA VAL A 112 9.34 5.61 -13.09
C VAL A 112 8.36 6.59 -13.73
N ASP A 113 8.03 7.69 -13.05
CA ASP A 113 7.00 8.64 -13.48
C ASP A 113 7.59 10.01 -13.82
N PHE A 114 8.27 10.10 -14.96
CA PHE A 114 8.90 11.31 -15.46
C PHE A 114 8.79 11.41 -16.98
N GLU A 115 9.03 12.60 -17.54
CA GLU A 115 8.99 12.79 -18.99
C GLU A 115 10.08 11.98 -19.68
N GLY A 116 9.68 11.08 -20.60
CA GLY A 116 10.61 10.23 -21.34
C GLY A 116 10.99 8.93 -20.62
N TRP A 117 10.28 8.55 -19.56
CA TRP A 117 10.46 7.26 -18.92
C TRP A 117 10.41 6.09 -19.93
N THR A 118 11.06 5.00 -19.64
CA THR A 118 11.14 3.80 -20.48
C THR A 118 10.73 2.57 -19.69
N TYR A 119 10.40 1.47 -20.40
CA TYR A 119 10.16 0.19 -19.76
C TYR A 119 11.33 -0.26 -18.87
N ALA A 120 12.57 0.02 -19.27
CA ALA A 120 13.77 -0.34 -18.50
C ALA A 120 13.82 0.37 -17.13
N ASP A 121 13.26 1.58 -17.03
CA ASP A 121 13.15 2.29 -15.74
C ASP A 121 12.15 1.60 -14.82
N CYS A 122 10.99 1.19 -15.37
CA CYS A 122 9.99 0.42 -14.65
C CYS A 122 10.53 -0.95 -14.23
N GLU A 123 11.18 -1.68 -15.12
CA GLU A 123 11.78 -2.99 -14.84
C GLU A 123 12.81 -2.88 -13.71
N LYS A 124 13.72 -1.91 -13.79
CA LYS A 124 14.74 -1.70 -12.77
C LYS A 124 14.13 -1.41 -11.40
N ALA A 125 13.13 -0.55 -11.33
CA ALA A 125 12.47 -0.17 -10.07
C ALA A 125 11.66 -1.35 -9.49
N ALA A 126 10.89 -2.06 -10.31
CA ALA A 126 10.11 -3.22 -9.90
C ALA A 126 11.00 -4.35 -9.37
N VAL A 127 12.04 -4.73 -10.14
CA VAL A 127 12.99 -5.77 -9.75
C VAL A 127 13.67 -5.41 -8.43
N HIS A 128 14.14 -4.16 -8.30
CA HIS A 128 14.77 -3.70 -7.06
C HIS A 128 13.83 -3.84 -5.85
N ALA A 129 12.60 -3.37 -5.95
CA ALA A 129 11.62 -3.46 -4.86
C ALA A 129 11.33 -4.92 -4.49
N MET A 130 11.11 -5.79 -5.47
CA MET A 130 10.80 -7.21 -5.24
C MET A 130 11.98 -8.00 -4.68
N GLU A 131 13.21 -7.69 -5.08
CA GLU A 131 14.41 -8.35 -4.56
C GLU A 131 14.77 -7.90 -3.14
N THR A 132 14.56 -6.63 -2.82
CA THR A 132 14.90 -6.06 -1.50
C THR A 132 13.84 -6.31 -0.45
N CYS A 133 12.55 -6.27 -0.82
CA CYS A 133 11.43 -6.50 0.10
C CYS A 133 11.00 -7.96 0.17
N GLY A 134 11.31 -8.77 -0.85
CA GLY A 134 10.90 -10.17 -0.90
C GLY A 134 9.41 -10.32 -1.23
N MET A 135 8.88 -11.55 -0.99
CA MET A 135 7.55 -11.96 -1.49
C MET A 135 6.50 -12.17 -0.39
N LYS A 136 6.87 -11.97 0.86
CA LYS A 136 5.94 -12.14 1.98
C LYS A 136 5.61 -10.80 2.60
N HIS A 137 4.32 -10.58 2.83
CA HIS A 137 3.81 -9.36 3.45
C HIS A 137 4.15 -8.08 2.68
N PHE A 138 4.43 -8.21 1.37
CA PHE A 138 4.78 -7.10 0.50
C PHE A 138 4.06 -7.17 -0.85
N ILE A 139 3.52 -6.04 -1.28
CA ILE A 139 2.89 -5.82 -2.59
C ILE A 139 3.60 -4.64 -3.26
N PRO A 140 4.38 -4.87 -4.34
CA PRO A 140 5.08 -3.80 -5.02
C PRO A 140 4.10 -2.88 -5.76
N CYS A 141 4.16 -1.59 -5.51
CA CYS A 141 3.45 -0.58 -6.32
C CYS A 141 4.11 0.80 -6.17
N ILE A 142 3.74 1.72 -7.06
CA ILE A 142 3.96 3.14 -6.83
C ILE A 142 3.03 3.65 -5.72
N THR A 143 3.46 4.68 -5.03
CA THR A 143 2.77 5.15 -3.82
C THR A 143 1.92 6.40 -4.04
N GLN A 144 2.22 7.17 -5.09
CA GLN A 144 1.58 8.43 -5.40
C GLN A 144 0.97 8.40 -6.80
N GLY A 145 -0.07 9.19 -7.00
CA GLY A 145 -0.75 9.32 -8.26
C GLY A 145 -1.91 8.34 -8.46
N GLY A 146 -2.77 8.71 -9.36
CA GLY A 146 -3.93 7.93 -9.77
C GLY A 146 -4.15 8.04 -11.27
N PRO A 147 -5.24 7.48 -11.78
CA PRO A 147 -5.54 7.57 -13.21
C PRO A 147 -5.52 9.00 -13.71
N GLY A 148 -4.74 9.27 -14.76
CA GLY A 148 -4.60 10.60 -15.36
C GLY A 148 -3.60 11.54 -14.67
N SER A 149 -3.01 11.18 -13.52
CA SER A 149 -1.98 11.98 -12.86
C SER A 149 -0.55 11.51 -13.16
N LEU A 150 -0.40 10.34 -13.77
CA LEU A 150 0.88 9.77 -14.18
C LEU A 150 1.19 10.07 -15.65
N TYR A 151 2.48 10.06 -16.01
CA TYR A 151 2.88 10.08 -17.41
C TYR A 151 2.28 8.89 -18.16
N LYS A 152 1.93 9.12 -19.43
CA LYS A 152 1.19 8.14 -20.22
C LYS A 152 1.94 6.81 -20.30
N GLY A 153 1.29 5.75 -19.86
CA GLY A 153 1.78 4.38 -19.95
C GLY A 153 2.64 3.92 -18.77
N THR A 154 3.07 4.81 -17.85
CA THR A 154 3.89 4.46 -16.68
C THR A 154 3.27 3.33 -15.87
N TYR A 155 1.98 3.44 -15.57
CA TYR A 155 1.27 2.41 -14.80
C TYR A 155 1.32 1.04 -15.48
N GLN A 156 1.05 0.99 -16.79
CA GLN A 156 1.11 -0.24 -17.57
C GLN A 156 2.54 -0.79 -17.67
N GLY A 157 3.53 0.09 -17.90
CA GLY A 157 4.92 -0.32 -17.96
C GLY A 157 5.43 -0.95 -16.66
N LEU A 158 5.01 -0.39 -15.52
CA LEU A 158 5.33 -0.94 -14.22
C LEU A 158 4.63 -2.29 -13.97
N TRP A 159 3.37 -2.38 -14.34
CA TRP A 159 2.61 -3.63 -14.24
C TRP A 159 3.24 -4.75 -15.06
N ASP A 160 3.60 -4.44 -16.31
CA ASP A 160 4.27 -5.39 -17.19
C ASP A 160 5.62 -5.85 -16.62
N ALA A 161 6.37 -4.95 -15.98
CA ALA A 161 7.63 -5.27 -15.33
C ALA A 161 7.47 -6.22 -14.12
N ILE A 162 6.44 -6.00 -13.30
CA ILE A 162 6.10 -6.89 -12.18
C ILE A 162 5.68 -8.27 -12.70
N ASP A 163 4.87 -8.32 -13.77
CA ASP A 163 4.46 -9.57 -14.38
C ASP A 163 5.64 -10.33 -14.99
N ASP A 164 6.55 -9.64 -15.69
CA ASP A 164 7.76 -10.25 -16.25
C ASP A 164 8.64 -10.86 -15.16
N TYR A 165 8.77 -10.17 -14.02
CA TYR A 165 9.46 -10.73 -12.87
C TYR A 165 8.77 -11.98 -12.32
N ASN A 166 7.45 -11.95 -12.16
CA ASN A 166 6.66 -13.07 -11.67
C ASN A 166 6.75 -14.29 -12.62
N CYS A 167 6.69 -14.08 -13.92
CA CYS A 167 6.87 -15.12 -14.91
C CYS A 167 8.26 -15.77 -14.81
N LYS A 168 9.30 -14.95 -14.70
CA LYS A 168 10.69 -15.40 -14.64
C LYS A 168 11.04 -16.15 -13.37
N HIS A 169 10.55 -15.70 -12.23
CA HIS A 169 11.00 -16.18 -10.90
C HIS A 169 10.04 -17.17 -10.26
N PHE A 170 8.75 -17.16 -10.62
CA PHE A 170 7.72 -18.03 -10.02
C PHE A 170 7.04 -18.95 -11.02
N GLY A 171 7.42 -18.90 -12.29
CA GLY A 171 6.91 -19.80 -13.33
C GLY A 171 5.47 -19.55 -13.74
N PHE A 172 4.91 -18.37 -13.44
CA PHE A 172 3.61 -17.95 -13.99
C PHE A 172 3.71 -17.72 -15.49
N THR A 173 2.59 -17.90 -16.21
CA THR A 173 2.45 -17.37 -17.57
C THR A 173 1.70 -16.05 -17.55
N LYS A 174 1.90 -15.23 -18.59
CA LYS A 174 1.16 -13.95 -18.73
C LYS A 174 -0.35 -14.18 -18.77
N GLU A 175 -0.79 -15.26 -19.42
CA GLU A 175 -2.20 -15.62 -19.48
C GLU A 175 -2.79 -15.95 -18.10
N GLN A 176 -2.00 -16.62 -17.23
CA GLN A 176 -2.42 -16.91 -15.86
C GLN A 176 -2.54 -15.63 -15.03
N LEU A 177 -1.58 -14.72 -15.16
CA LEU A 177 -1.62 -13.43 -14.46
C LEU A 177 -2.79 -12.56 -14.96
N GLU A 178 -2.99 -12.48 -16.27
CA GLU A 178 -4.10 -11.74 -16.87
C GLU A 178 -5.47 -12.27 -16.43
N ALA A 179 -5.62 -13.60 -16.37
CA ALA A 179 -6.88 -14.24 -15.95
C ALA A 179 -7.25 -13.96 -14.48
N GLN A 180 -6.28 -13.56 -13.66
CA GLN A 180 -6.51 -13.21 -12.25
C GLN A 180 -6.81 -11.72 -12.04
N ARG A 181 -6.62 -10.90 -13.08
CA ARG A 181 -6.88 -9.46 -13.00
C ARG A 181 -8.38 -9.18 -12.92
N LEU A 182 -8.75 -8.44 -11.92
CA LEU A 182 -10.09 -7.86 -11.87
C LEU A 182 -10.16 -6.66 -12.82
N PRO A 183 -11.29 -6.46 -13.51
CA PRO A 183 -11.48 -5.26 -14.31
C PRO A 183 -11.37 -4.03 -13.40
N ILE A 184 -10.48 -3.12 -13.74
CA ILE A 184 -10.35 -1.84 -13.03
C ILE A 184 -11.57 -1.00 -13.39
N ASN A 185 -12.60 -1.05 -12.58
CA ASN A 185 -13.72 -0.11 -12.64
C ASN A 185 -13.26 1.18 -11.94
N ILE A 186 -12.62 2.05 -12.69
CA ILE A 186 -12.29 3.39 -12.21
C ILE A 186 -13.59 4.19 -12.21
N MET A 187 -14.25 4.23 -11.06
CA MET A 187 -15.33 5.17 -10.81
C MET A 187 -14.71 6.46 -10.28
N PHE A 188 -14.39 7.39 -11.17
CA PHE A 188 -14.12 8.79 -10.88
C PHE A 188 -14.87 9.66 -11.87
#